data_433e1f7277af3458b1fc3196f17d4938
#
_entry.id   433e1f7277af3458b1fc3196f17d4938
#
_cell.length_a   1.000
_cell.length_b   1.000
_cell.length_c   1.000
_cell.angle_alpha   90.00
_cell.angle_beta   90.00
_cell.angle_gamma   90.00
#
_symmetry.space_group_name_H-M   'P 1'
#
loop_
_entity.id
_entity.type
_entity.pdbx_description
1 polymer ?
#
loop_
_entity_poly.entity_id
_entity_poly.type
_entity_poly.pdbx_seq_one_letter_code
_entity_poly.pdbx_strand_id
1 'polypeptide(L)'
;MEKISKVILSNMCLIYDNNGHILVIERTKNDWPGINLPGGHVEENETIDEAVVREIKEETGLTIKNPKLCAIKEWPWGENLRYLGLLYKCNEFEGEIKSSDEGKVFRIKRSDLNKYKLSQDLDELISLIENAKL
;
A
#
# COMPACT_ATOMS: atom_id res chain seq x y z
N MET A 1 32.79 -13.87 -3.16
CA MET A 1 31.98 -12.78 -3.75
C MET A 1 30.71 -12.59 -2.94
N GLU A 2 30.53 -11.41 -2.43
CA GLU A 2 29.32 -11.10 -1.68
C GLU A 2 28.17 -10.82 -2.63
N LYS A 3 27.00 -11.39 -2.34
CA LYS A 3 25.78 -11.17 -3.12
C LYS A 3 24.85 -10.25 -2.33
N ILE A 4 25.30 -9.02 -2.09
CA ILE A 4 24.58 -8.05 -1.30
C ILE A 4 24.08 -6.95 -2.23
N SER A 5 22.80 -6.63 -2.14
CA SER A 5 22.20 -5.50 -2.83
C SER A 5 21.62 -4.53 -1.80
N LYS A 6 21.62 -3.26 -2.14
CA LYS A 6 20.87 -2.27 -1.35
C LYS A 6 19.39 -2.39 -1.71
N VAL A 7 18.54 -2.31 -0.72
CA VAL A 7 17.10 -2.49 -0.90
C VAL A 7 16.35 -1.37 -0.20
N ILE A 8 15.42 -0.76 -0.92
CA ILE A 8 14.41 0.12 -0.32
C ILE A 8 13.16 -0.71 -0.12
N LEU A 9 12.73 -0.85 1.12
CA LEU A 9 11.51 -1.60 1.45
C LEU A 9 10.34 -0.64 1.62
N SER A 10 9.29 -0.84 0.84
CA SER A 10 8.06 -0.08 0.95
C SER A 10 6.89 -1.04 1.12
N ASN A 11 5.74 -0.52 1.49
CA ASN A 11 4.54 -1.32 1.62
C ASN A 11 3.33 -0.61 1.04
N MET A 12 2.31 -1.39 0.72
CA MET A 12 0.98 -0.93 0.36
C MET A 12 0.00 -1.90 0.97
N CYS A 13 -1.17 -1.42 1.34
CA CYS A 13 -2.20 -2.29 1.90
C CYS A 13 -3.54 -2.06 1.22
N LEU A 14 -4.11 -3.13 0.68
CA LEU A 14 -5.48 -3.13 0.18
C LEU A 14 -6.40 -3.35 1.38
N ILE A 15 -7.02 -2.27 1.84
CA ILE A 15 -7.96 -2.31 2.95
C ILE A 15 -9.37 -2.40 2.36
N TYR A 16 -10.09 -3.44 2.71
CA TYR A 16 -11.40 -3.72 2.11
C TYR A 16 -12.42 -4.11 3.17
N ASP A 17 -13.69 -3.93 2.84
CA ASP A 17 -14.80 -4.30 3.72
C ASP A 17 -15.68 -5.36 3.07
N ASN A 18 -16.71 -5.81 3.80
CA ASN A 18 -17.63 -6.82 3.31
C ASN A 18 -18.67 -6.28 2.33
N ASN A 19 -18.67 -4.97 2.08
CA ASN A 19 -19.62 -4.33 1.18
C ASN A 19 -19.02 -3.98 -0.18
N GLY A 20 -17.82 -4.52 -0.46
CA GLY A 20 -17.16 -4.31 -1.75
C GLY A 20 -16.44 -2.97 -1.89
N HIS A 21 -16.15 -2.30 -0.77
CA HIS A 21 -15.39 -1.05 -0.77
C HIS A 21 -13.92 -1.27 -0.51
N ILE A 22 -13.10 -0.43 -1.08
CA ILE A 22 -11.66 -0.38 -0.80
C ILE A 22 -11.27 1.04 -0.43
N LEU A 23 -10.17 1.16 0.30
CA LEU A 23 -9.62 2.44 0.72
C LEU A 23 -8.54 2.87 -0.24
N VAL A 24 -8.60 4.10 -0.71
CA VAL A 24 -7.60 4.65 -1.63
C VAL A 24 -7.13 6.00 -1.13
N ILE A 25 -5.98 6.42 -1.62
CA ILE A 25 -5.40 7.72 -1.32
C ILE A 25 -5.07 8.46 -2.62
N GLU A 26 -5.44 9.73 -2.69
CA GLU A 26 -5.03 10.63 -3.75
C GLU A 26 -3.97 11.55 -3.16
N ARG A 27 -2.72 11.37 -3.57
CA ARG A 27 -1.60 12.10 -2.97
C ARG A 27 -1.59 13.55 -3.43
N THR A 28 -1.28 14.45 -2.49
CA THR A 28 -1.17 15.88 -2.77
C THR A 28 0.14 16.22 -3.49
N LYS A 29 1.17 15.39 -3.32
CA LYS A 29 2.45 15.56 -4.02
C LYS A 29 2.41 14.80 -5.34
N ASN A 30 2.88 15.43 -6.40
CA ASN A 30 2.73 14.92 -7.77
C ASN A 30 3.72 13.83 -8.16
N ASP A 31 4.35 13.16 -7.22
CA ASP A 31 5.30 12.10 -7.51
C ASP A 31 4.61 10.91 -8.21
N TRP A 32 3.35 10.66 -7.82
CA TRP A 32 2.56 9.55 -8.34
C TRP A 32 1.13 10.03 -8.54
N PRO A 33 0.83 10.68 -9.69
CA PRO A 33 -0.51 11.20 -9.92
C PRO A 33 -1.55 10.08 -10.01
N GLY A 34 -2.77 10.38 -9.54
CA GLY A 34 -3.88 9.43 -9.50
C GLY A 34 -4.07 8.84 -8.11
N ILE A 35 -5.04 7.94 -8.00
CA ILE A 35 -5.28 7.24 -6.73
C ILE A 35 -4.35 6.05 -6.59
N ASN A 36 -4.03 5.71 -5.35
CA ASN A 36 -3.16 4.60 -5.01
C ASN A 36 -3.66 3.94 -3.73
N LEU A 37 -3.02 2.84 -3.35
CA LEU A 37 -3.25 2.24 -2.04
C LEU A 37 -2.39 2.97 -1.00
N PRO A 38 -2.88 3.11 0.24
CA PRO A 38 -2.06 3.71 1.30
C PRO A 38 -0.91 2.78 1.67
N GLY A 39 0.17 3.37 2.16
CA GLY A 39 1.38 2.68 2.57
C GLY A 39 2.56 3.62 2.60
N GLY A 40 3.75 3.10 2.85
CA GLY A 40 4.96 3.89 2.93
C GLY A 40 6.20 3.03 3.09
N HIS A 41 7.24 3.60 3.68
CA HIS A 41 8.53 2.93 3.81
C HIS A 41 8.67 2.22 5.15
N VAL A 42 9.41 1.10 5.13
CA VAL A 42 9.80 0.40 6.35
C VAL A 42 10.99 1.16 6.97
N GLU A 43 10.89 1.50 8.24
CA GLU A 43 11.95 2.21 8.95
C GLU A 43 12.85 1.24 9.71
N GLU A 44 14.02 1.74 10.12
CA GLU A 44 14.91 0.95 10.95
C GLU A 44 14.22 0.57 12.26
N ASN A 45 14.58 -0.59 12.78
CA ASN A 45 14.08 -1.09 14.07
C ASN A 45 12.60 -1.46 14.10
N GLU A 46 11.96 -1.59 12.95
CA GLU A 46 10.61 -2.14 12.89
C GLU A 46 10.56 -3.32 11.92
N THR A 47 9.64 -4.26 12.18
CA THR A 47 9.39 -5.34 11.24
C THR A 47 8.55 -4.82 10.07
N ILE A 48 8.48 -5.60 9.00
CA ILE A 48 7.66 -5.21 7.84
C ILE A 48 6.18 -5.14 8.21
N ASP A 49 5.70 -6.01 9.09
CA ASP A 49 4.30 -5.96 9.55
C ASP A 49 4.04 -4.75 10.44
N GLU A 50 4.97 -4.41 11.33
CA GLU A 50 4.87 -3.20 12.14
C GLU A 50 4.83 -1.95 11.27
N ALA A 51 5.65 -1.93 10.22
CA ALA A 51 5.73 -0.80 9.32
C ALA A 51 4.41 -0.52 8.61
N VAL A 52 3.72 -1.55 8.11
CA VAL A 52 2.46 -1.34 7.41
C VAL A 52 1.38 -0.86 8.38
N VAL A 53 1.34 -1.38 9.60
CA VAL A 53 0.39 -0.92 10.62
C VAL A 53 0.63 0.57 10.94
N ARG A 54 1.87 0.95 11.12
CA ARG A 54 2.23 2.35 11.42
C ARG A 54 1.88 3.29 10.26
N GLU A 55 2.27 2.93 9.03
CA GLU A 55 2.01 3.76 7.86
C GLU A 55 0.51 3.95 7.61
N ILE A 56 -0.28 2.88 7.75
CA ILE A 56 -1.72 2.99 7.58
C ILE A 56 -2.32 3.93 8.62
N LYS A 57 -1.84 3.85 9.87
CA LYS A 57 -2.31 4.75 10.92
C LYS A 57 -1.99 6.21 10.62
N GLU A 58 -0.75 6.47 10.18
CA GLU A 58 -0.31 7.82 9.85
C GLU A 58 -1.07 8.40 8.66
N GLU A 59 -1.26 7.61 7.61
CA GLU A 59 -1.89 8.09 6.37
C GLU A 59 -3.40 8.14 6.41
N THR A 60 -4.05 7.23 7.13
CA THR A 60 -5.49 7.06 7.04
C THR A 60 -6.25 7.27 8.34
N GLY A 61 -5.56 7.24 9.48
CA GLY A 61 -6.21 7.27 10.78
C GLY A 61 -6.70 5.91 11.26
N LEU A 62 -6.67 4.88 10.44
CA LEU A 62 -7.16 3.55 10.81
C LEU A 62 -6.09 2.71 11.48
N THR A 63 -6.52 1.94 12.48
CA THR A 63 -5.69 0.91 13.11
C THR A 63 -6.08 -0.42 12.49
N ILE A 64 -5.18 -1.01 11.69
CA ILE A 64 -5.42 -2.30 11.07
C ILE A 64 -4.90 -3.42 11.96
N LYS A 65 -5.53 -4.59 11.85
CA LYS A 65 -5.17 -5.79 12.59
C LYS A 65 -4.97 -6.94 11.61
N ASN A 66 -3.93 -7.74 11.88
CA ASN A 66 -3.64 -8.94 11.09
C ASN A 66 -3.50 -8.68 9.58
N PRO A 67 -2.69 -7.70 9.18
CA PRO A 67 -2.43 -7.52 7.75
C PRO A 67 -1.71 -8.75 7.20
N LYS A 68 -2.07 -9.17 5.98
CA LYS A 68 -1.51 -10.35 5.36
C LYS A 68 -0.65 -9.96 4.17
N LEU A 69 0.61 -10.35 4.20
CA LEU A 69 1.51 -10.15 3.07
C LEU A 69 1.11 -11.11 1.95
N CYS A 70 0.74 -10.55 0.80
CA CYS A 70 0.22 -11.30 -0.33
C CYS A 70 1.24 -11.52 -1.43
N ALA A 71 2.06 -10.52 -1.70
CA ALA A 71 2.97 -10.53 -2.83
C ALA A 71 4.08 -9.51 -2.62
N ILE A 72 5.14 -9.64 -3.40
CA ILE A 72 6.23 -8.69 -3.46
C ILE A 72 6.41 -8.27 -4.92
N LYS A 73 6.45 -6.97 -5.14
CA LYS A 73 6.74 -6.42 -6.46
C LYS A 73 8.08 -5.73 -6.42
N GLU A 74 8.94 -6.06 -7.37
CA GLU A 74 10.23 -5.41 -7.47
C GLU A 74 10.25 -4.43 -8.64
N TRP A 75 10.82 -3.24 -8.40
CA TRP A 75 11.12 -2.28 -9.46
C TRP A 75 12.63 -2.06 -9.49
N PRO A 76 13.26 -2.09 -10.67
CA PRO A 76 14.65 -1.66 -10.78
C PRO A 76 14.73 -0.16 -10.48
N TRP A 77 15.62 0.23 -9.58
CA TRP A 77 15.67 1.60 -9.10
C TRP A 77 17.03 2.28 -9.36
N GLY A 78 18.03 1.50 -9.69
CA GLY A 78 19.36 2.01 -9.96
C GLY A 78 20.39 0.91 -9.89
N GLU A 79 21.64 1.28 -10.01
CA GLU A 79 22.73 0.31 -9.94
C GLU A 79 22.83 -0.26 -8.52
N ASN A 80 22.80 -1.57 -8.42
CA ASN A 80 22.87 -2.30 -7.16
C ASN A 80 21.82 -1.85 -6.13
N LEU A 81 20.67 -1.37 -6.62
CA LEU A 81 19.60 -0.88 -5.77
C LEU A 81 18.29 -1.50 -6.23
N ARG A 82 17.58 -2.11 -5.31
CA ARG A 82 16.27 -2.70 -5.55
C ARG A 82 15.21 -1.95 -4.76
N TYR A 83 14.07 -1.74 -5.39
CA TYR A 83 12.90 -1.19 -4.71
C TYR A 83 11.87 -2.32 -4.59
N LEU A 84 11.60 -2.76 -3.37
CA LEU A 84 10.67 -3.85 -3.12
C LEU A 84 9.39 -3.31 -2.49
N GLY A 85 8.28 -3.57 -3.15
CA GLY A 85 6.96 -3.26 -2.62
C GLY A 85 6.37 -4.49 -1.97
N LEU A 86 6.11 -4.39 -0.67
CA LEU A 86 5.47 -5.43 0.12
C LEU A 86 3.97 -5.19 0.05
N LEU A 87 3.25 -6.09 -0.58
CA LEU A 87 1.82 -5.91 -0.89
C LEU A 87 0.97 -6.69 0.10
N TYR A 88 0.20 -5.94 0.89
CA TYR A 88 -0.65 -6.49 1.94
C TYR A 88 -2.12 -6.34 1.62
N LYS A 89 -2.95 -7.14 2.28
CA LYS A 89 -4.39 -6.92 2.36
C LYS A 89 -4.85 -7.02 3.80
N CYS A 90 -5.95 -6.32 4.11
CA CYS A 90 -6.50 -6.33 5.46
C CYS A 90 -7.98 -5.96 5.41
N ASN A 91 -8.81 -6.70 6.16
CA ASN A 91 -10.22 -6.36 6.32
C ASN A 91 -10.62 -6.20 7.79
N GLU A 92 -9.63 -6.16 8.68
CA GLU A 92 -9.85 -5.95 10.11
C GLU A 92 -9.27 -4.60 10.48
N PHE A 93 -10.12 -3.65 10.78
CA PHE A 93 -9.67 -2.30 11.09
C PHE A 93 -10.69 -1.59 11.97
N GLU A 94 -10.20 -0.59 12.70
CA GLU A 94 -11.04 0.26 13.55
C GLU A 94 -10.55 1.70 13.46
N GLY A 95 -11.36 2.62 13.94
CA GLY A 95 -11.07 4.05 13.91
C GLY A 95 -11.82 4.76 12.79
N GLU A 96 -11.51 6.05 12.64
CA GLU A 96 -12.13 6.90 11.63
C GLU A 96 -11.12 7.30 10.57
N ILE A 97 -11.58 7.35 9.32
CA ILE A 97 -10.75 7.79 8.21
C ILE A 97 -10.44 9.27 8.37
N LYS A 98 -9.16 9.61 8.33
CA LYS A 98 -8.68 10.99 8.40
C LYS A 98 -7.63 11.18 7.30
N SER A 99 -7.84 12.19 6.47
CA SER A 99 -6.84 12.58 5.50
C SER A 99 -5.67 13.25 6.22
N SER A 100 -4.49 13.16 5.63
CA SER A 100 -3.27 13.76 6.17
C SER A 100 -2.68 14.73 5.16
N ASP A 101 -1.53 15.33 5.50
CA ASP A 101 -0.79 16.19 4.58
C ASP A 101 -0.29 15.42 3.35
N GLU A 102 -0.23 14.09 3.43
CA GLU A 102 0.24 13.24 2.33
C GLU A 102 -0.81 13.02 1.26
N GLY A 103 -2.10 13.18 1.59
CA GLY A 103 -3.14 13.03 0.60
C GLY A 103 -4.53 12.88 1.19
N LYS A 104 -5.50 12.90 0.28
CA LYS A 104 -6.90 12.70 0.61
C LYS A 104 -7.20 11.20 0.59
N VAL A 105 -7.78 10.71 1.68
CA VAL A 105 -8.13 9.29 1.85
C VAL A 105 -9.64 9.14 1.77
N PHE A 106 -10.10 8.18 0.97
CA PHE A 106 -11.54 7.94 0.82
C PHE A 106 -11.80 6.51 0.38
N ARG A 107 -13.06 6.09 0.56
CA ARG A 107 -13.50 4.76 0.13
C ARG A 107 -14.19 4.84 -1.22
N ILE A 108 -13.94 3.83 -2.04
CA ILE A 108 -14.64 3.68 -3.32
C ILE A 108 -15.13 2.24 -3.42
N LYS A 109 -16.11 2.00 -4.26
CA LYS A 109 -16.47 0.63 -4.62
C LYS A 109 -15.33 0.03 -5.45
N ARG A 110 -14.95 -1.21 -5.15
CA ARG A 110 -13.93 -1.90 -5.94
C ARG A 110 -14.31 -1.91 -7.42
N SER A 111 -15.61 -2.06 -7.71
CA SER A 111 -16.13 -2.08 -9.08
C SER A 111 -16.02 -0.72 -9.80
N ASP A 112 -15.80 0.37 -9.06
CA ASP A 112 -15.68 1.71 -9.61
C ASP A 112 -14.24 2.13 -9.88
N LEU A 113 -13.28 1.23 -9.67
CA LEU A 113 -11.85 1.55 -9.78
C LEU A 113 -11.51 2.18 -11.14
N ASN A 114 -12.11 1.67 -12.22
CA ASN A 114 -11.84 2.16 -13.58
C ASN A 114 -12.41 3.55 -13.87
N LYS A 115 -13.19 4.11 -12.95
CA LYS A 115 -13.73 5.48 -13.09
C LYS A 115 -12.73 6.54 -12.63
N TYR A 116 -11.62 6.13 -12.04
CA TYR A 116 -10.61 7.02 -11.47
C TYR A 116 -9.32 6.94 -12.27
N LYS A 117 -8.56 8.03 -12.23
CA LYS A 117 -7.19 7.99 -12.72
C LYS A 117 -6.36 7.20 -11.73
N LEU A 118 -5.75 6.13 -12.20
CA LEU A 118 -4.94 5.25 -11.36
C LEU A 118 -3.47 5.65 -11.43
N SER A 119 -2.80 5.57 -10.29
CA SER A 119 -1.35 5.68 -10.23
C SER A 119 -0.72 4.53 -11.01
N GLN A 120 0.51 4.71 -11.45
CA GLN A 120 1.24 3.71 -12.26
C GLN A 120 1.21 2.34 -11.60
N ASP A 121 0.89 1.32 -12.40
CA ASP A 121 0.89 -0.09 -12.00
C ASP A 121 -0.16 -0.48 -10.96
N LEU A 122 -1.06 0.40 -10.55
CA LEU A 122 -2.02 0.07 -9.50
C LEU A 122 -2.90 -1.12 -9.85
N ASP A 123 -3.35 -1.24 -11.11
CA ASP A 123 -4.13 -2.39 -11.57
C ASP A 123 -3.38 -3.70 -11.34
N GLU A 124 -2.12 -3.73 -11.70
CA GLU A 124 -1.26 -4.91 -11.53
C GLU A 124 -1.10 -5.25 -10.06
N LEU A 125 -0.84 -4.23 -9.23
CA LEU A 125 -0.63 -4.43 -7.79
C LEU A 125 -1.88 -4.99 -7.12
N ILE A 126 -3.04 -4.46 -7.43
CA ILE A 126 -4.30 -4.96 -6.88
C ILE A 126 -4.55 -6.40 -7.33
N SER A 127 -4.28 -6.72 -8.60
CA SER A 127 -4.42 -8.09 -9.11
C SER A 127 -3.50 -9.06 -8.39
N LEU A 128 -2.26 -8.67 -8.12
CA LEU A 128 -1.33 -9.51 -7.38
C LEU A 128 -1.84 -9.79 -5.96
N ILE A 129 -2.41 -8.79 -5.31
CA ILE A 129 -2.97 -8.94 -3.96
C ILE A 129 -4.19 -9.84 -3.99
N GLU A 130 -5.13 -9.58 -4.90
CA GLU A 130 -6.41 -10.30 -4.96
C GLU A 130 -6.24 -11.77 -5.37
N ASN A 131 -5.25 -12.05 -6.20
CA ASN A 131 -5.01 -13.41 -6.70
C ASN A 131 -4.09 -14.24 -5.80
N ALA A 132 -3.60 -13.67 -4.71
CA ALA A 132 -2.73 -14.39 -3.80
C ALA A 132 -3.49 -15.54 -3.13
N LYS A 133 -2.86 -16.71 -3.10
CA LYS A 133 -3.40 -17.89 -2.41
C LYS A 133 -2.79 -17.92 -1.01
N LEU A 134 -3.62 -17.64 -0.04
CA LEU A 134 -3.20 -17.62 1.36
C LEU A 134 -3.81 -18.76 2.14
#